data_b66451dc77ebd85cf57e14ddf6b5608f
#
_entry.id   b66451dc77ebd85cf57e14ddf6b5608f
#
_cell.length_a   1.000
_cell.length_b   1.000
_cell.length_c   1.000
_cell.angle_alpha   90.00
_cell.angle_beta   90.00
_cell.angle_gamma   90.00
#
_symmetry.space_group_name_H-M   'P 1'
#
loop_
_entity.id
_entity.type
_entity.pdbx_description
1 polymer ?
#
loop_
_entity_poly.entity_id
_entity_poly.type
_entity_poly.pdbx_seq_one_letter_code
_entity_poly.pdbx_strand_id
1 'polypeptide(L)'
;YEGSNLAAVIDIIAYSYHVLLFYLNNTAAEVNFDQASIYENMNKIVKLIGYKPTGKQTSVVPINATASSGLAKGNYTVRKYSYFLADGIQYNFIGDISFTKVTSDEEILSTLNDTGILYQGTIQYPDYTAQGEEFELLPIVVKNIVDTNDDNFIADNTISVYVKEIDNNKYYEYKEVESLYLTNSVDRVYEKRLNENGNYEIKFGNGVF
;
A
#
# COMPACT_ATOMS: atom_id res chain seq x y z
N TYR A 1 38.17 -42.75 -25.64
CA TYR A 1 38.19 -41.36 -25.07
C TYR A 1 37.22 -41.17 -23.88
N GLU A 2 36.19 -42.02 -23.72
CA GLU A 2 35.16 -41.85 -22.67
C GLU A 2 35.64 -42.13 -21.24
N GLY A 3 36.82 -42.63 -21.02
CA GLY A 3 37.38 -42.89 -19.69
C GLY A 3 38.59 -42.03 -19.32
N SER A 4 38.88 -40.98 -20.09
CA SER A 4 40.05 -40.15 -19.85
C SER A 4 39.72 -39.01 -18.88
N ASN A 5 40.62 -38.71 -17.93
CA ASN A 5 40.53 -37.55 -17.04
C ASN A 5 40.34 -36.22 -17.83
N LEU A 6 40.89 -36.15 -19.04
CA LEU A 6 40.74 -35.02 -19.95
C LEU A 6 39.29 -34.89 -20.46
N ALA A 7 38.62 -36.02 -20.78
CA ALA A 7 37.21 -35.98 -21.17
C ALA A 7 36.33 -35.46 -20.03
N ALA A 8 36.56 -35.94 -18.80
CA ALA A 8 35.82 -35.45 -17.63
C ALA A 8 36.01 -33.95 -17.39
N VAL A 9 37.21 -33.41 -17.61
CA VAL A 9 37.47 -31.97 -17.48
C VAL A 9 36.72 -31.17 -18.57
N ILE A 10 36.72 -31.68 -19.81
CA ILE A 10 36.00 -31.05 -20.92
C ILE A 10 34.49 -31.03 -20.65
N ASP A 11 33.91 -32.12 -20.14
CA ASP A 11 32.50 -32.23 -19.80
C ASP A 11 32.11 -31.24 -18.69
N ILE A 12 32.94 -31.08 -17.64
CA ILE A 12 32.71 -30.10 -16.57
C ILE A 12 32.74 -28.69 -17.13
N ILE A 13 33.71 -28.37 -17.99
CA ILE A 13 33.80 -27.05 -18.61
C ILE A 13 32.59 -26.79 -19.53
N ALA A 14 32.20 -27.76 -20.34
CA ALA A 14 31.04 -27.65 -21.23
C ALA A 14 29.74 -27.43 -20.43
N TYR A 15 29.55 -28.20 -19.36
CA TYR A 15 28.42 -28.05 -18.47
C TYR A 15 28.41 -26.66 -17.79
N SER A 16 29.56 -26.24 -17.27
CA SER A 16 29.68 -24.90 -16.64
C SER A 16 29.35 -23.77 -17.62
N TYR A 17 29.80 -23.89 -18.86
CA TYR A 17 29.50 -22.94 -19.92
C TYR A 17 28.01 -22.93 -20.29
N HIS A 18 27.40 -24.13 -20.37
CA HIS A 18 25.95 -24.23 -20.61
C HIS A 18 25.12 -23.58 -19.51
N VAL A 19 25.47 -23.81 -18.26
CA VAL A 19 24.82 -23.15 -17.10
C VAL A 19 24.98 -21.66 -17.15
N LEU A 20 26.16 -21.15 -17.49
CA LEU A 20 26.43 -19.72 -17.58
C LEU A 20 25.62 -19.06 -18.71
N LEU A 21 25.53 -19.71 -19.88
CA LEU A 21 24.67 -19.25 -20.98
C LEU A 21 23.20 -19.25 -20.62
N PHE A 22 22.73 -20.26 -19.89
CA PHE A 22 21.36 -20.29 -19.39
C PHE A 22 21.06 -19.08 -18.50
N TYR A 23 21.90 -18.78 -17.50
CA TYR A 23 21.71 -17.63 -16.64
C TYR A 23 21.83 -16.31 -17.39
N LEU A 24 22.74 -16.21 -18.35
CA LEU A 24 22.88 -15.01 -19.18
C LEU A 24 21.61 -14.75 -19.99
N ASN A 25 21.07 -15.78 -20.64
CA ASN A 25 19.83 -15.66 -21.41
C ASN A 25 18.64 -15.32 -20.52
N ASN A 26 18.54 -15.94 -19.34
CA ASN A 26 17.48 -15.65 -18.39
C ASN A 26 17.57 -14.19 -17.89
N THR A 27 18.76 -13.73 -17.54
CA THR A 27 18.99 -12.34 -17.13
C THR A 27 18.66 -11.35 -18.25
N ALA A 28 19.03 -11.68 -19.50
CA ALA A 28 18.70 -10.85 -20.65
C ALA A 28 17.19 -10.81 -20.94
N ALA A 29 16.49 -11.92 -20.73
CA ALA A 29 15.03 -12.00 -20.86
C ALA A 29 14.31 -11.11 -19.82
N GLU A 30 14.82 -11.03 -18.59
CA GLU A 30 14.24 -10.22 -17.52
C GLU A 30 14.29 -8.70 -17.78
N VAL A 31 15.03 -8.22 -18.77
CA VAL A 31 15.05 -6.82 -19.19
C VAL A 31 13.88 -6.47 -20.12
N ASN A 32 13.28 -7.47 -20.76
CA ASN A 32 12.17 -7.31 -21.68
C ASN A 32 10.85 -7.60 -20.99
N PHE A 33 9.88 -6.70 -21.08
CA PHE A 33 8.56 -6.85 -20.44
C PHE A 33 7.84 -8.16 -20.84
N ASP A 34 7.88 -8.51 -22.12
CA ASP A 34 7.21 -9.72 -22.64
C ASP A 34 7.85 -11.04 -22.19
N GLN A 35 9.10 -11.01 -21.74
CA GLN A 35 9.89 -12.18 -21.38
C GLN A 35 10.22 -12.23 -19.89
N ALA A 36 10.04 -11.11 -19.18
CA ALA A 36 10.29 -11.02 -17.75
C ALA A 36 9.32 -11.92 -16.98
N SER A 37 9.86 -12.79 -16.16
CA SER A 37 9.11 -13.71 -15.30
C SER A 37 9.06 -13.25 -13.84
N ILE A 38 10.03 -12.43 -13.43
CA ILE A 38 10.13 -11.92 -12.07
C ILE A 38 9.27 -10.66 -11.96
N TYR A 39 8.23 -10.71 -11.11
CA TYR A 39 7.27 -9.64 -10.90
C TYR A 39 7.94 -8.29 -10.56
N GLU A 40 9.00 -8.32 -9.74
CA GLU A 40 9.73 -7.11 -9.37
C GLU A 40 10.41 -6.43 -10.57
N ASN A 41 10.95 -7.22 -11.50
CA ASN A 41 11.55 -6.70 -12.73
C ASN A 41 10.50 -6.12 -13.67
N MET A 42 9.36 -6.79 -13.83
CA MET A 42 8.22 -6.23 -14.58
C MET A 42 7.76 -4.89 -13.99
N ASN A 43 7.63 -4.80 -12.67
CA ASN A 43 7.26 -3.55 -12.01
C ASN A 43 8.28 -2.43 -12.24
N LYS A 44 9.58 -2.73 -12.27
CA LYS A 44 10.61 -1.75 -12.58
C LYS A 44 10.48 -1.26 -14.03
N ILE A 45 10.24 -2.15 -14.98
CA ILE A 45 10.08 -1.81 -16.40
C ILE A 45 8.84 -0.92 -16.60
N VAL A 46 7.69 -1.27 -16.01
CA VAL A 46 6.46 -0.48 -16.17
C VAL A 46 6.55 0.89 -15.48
N LYS A 47 7.29 0.98 -14.38
CA LYS A 47 7.59 2.28 -13.74
C LYS A 47 8.41 3.20 -14.64
N LEU A 48 9.32 2.67 -15.47
CA LEU A 48 10.10 3.47 -16.44
C LEU A 48 9.22 4.17 -17.48
N ILE A 49 8.07 3.60 -17.83
CA ILE A 49 7.09 4.21 -18.74
C ILE A 49 6.01 5.02 -18.00
N GLY A 50 6.20 5.26 -16.70
CA GLY A 50 5.29 6.06 -15.89
C GLY A 50 4.04 5.33 -15.40
N TYR A 51 3.95 4.02 -15.52
CA TYR A 51 2.84 3.24 -15.01
C TYR A 51 3.12 2.77 -13.58
N LYS A 52 2.19 3.07 -12.65
CA LYS A 52 2.23 2.58 -11.27
C LYS A 52 1.21 1.45 -11.11
N PRO A 53 1.65 0.21 -10.89
CA PRO A 53 0.72 -0.88 -10.58
C PRO A 53 -0.07 -0.56 -9.31
N THR A 54 -1.38 -0.63 -9.40
CA THR A 54 -2.31 -0.46 -8.28
C THR A 54 -2.97 -1.78 -7.94
N GLY A 55 -3.22 -2.01 -6.67
CA GLY A 55 -3.95 -3.17 -6.20
C GLY A 55 -5.46 -3.03 -6.35
N LYS A 56 -6.18 -3.92 -5.72
CA LYS A 56 -7.64 -3.88 -5.66
C LYS A 56 -8.09 -2.61 -4.95
N GLN A 57 -9.20 -2.03 -5.41
CA GLN A 57 -9.81 -0.86 -4.81
C GLN A 57 -11.16 -1.24 -4.21
N THR A 58 -11.51 -0.62 -3.09
CA THR A 58 -12.84 -0.80 -2.51
C THR A 58 -13.86 0.12 -3.19
N SER A 59 -15.14 -0.24 -3.03
CA SER A 59 -16.24 0.61 -3.49
C SER A 59 -16.25 1.92 -2.74
N VAL A 60 -16.47 2.99 -3.49
CA VAL A 60 -16.45 4.36 -3.00
C VAL A 60 -17.79 5.01 -3.31
N VAL A 61 -18.42 5.60 -2.30
CA VAL A 61 -19.74 6.22 -2.42
C VAL A 61 -19.69 7.66 -1.92
N PRO A 62 -19.96 8.65 -2.79
CA PRO A 62 -20.20 10.01 -2.33
C PRO A 62 -21.55 10.08 -1.60
N ILE A 63 -21.59 10.78 -0.47
CA ILE A 63 -22.83 10.93 0.29
C ILE A 63 -23.22 12.40 0.45
N ASN A 64 -24.54 12.61 0.54
CA ASN A 64 -25.12 13.83 1.07
C ASN A 64 -25.64 13.55 2.49
N ALA A 65 -25.19 14.32 3.44
CA ALA A 65 -25.65 14.22 4.82
C ALA A 65 -26.59 15.36 5.16
N THR A 66 -27.60 15.07 5.97
CA THR A 66 -28.54 16.08 6.50
C THR A 66 -28.39 16.15 8.00
N ALA A 67 -28.15 17.34 8.53
CA ALA A 67 -28.17 17.56 9.97
C ALA A 67 -29.62 17.63 10.46
N SER A 68 -29.99 16.78 11.42
CA SER A 68 -31.35 16.74 11.93
C SER A 68 -31.75 18.04 12.65
N SER A 69 -33.04 18.33 12.69
CA SER A 69 -33.59 19.50 13.42
C SER A 69 -33.28 19.43 14.92
N GLY A 70 -33.14 18.26 15.50
CA GLY A 70 -32.78 18.07 16.92
C GLY A 70 -31.33 18.39 17.27
N LEU A 71 -30.45 18.59 16.29
CA LEU A 71 -29.08 18.98 16.54
C LEU A 71 -28.97 20.46 16.84
N ALA A 72 -28.34 20.87 17.94
CA ALA A 72 -28.17 22.27 18.31
C ALA A 72 -27.30 23.02 17.28
N LYS A 73 -27.40 24.36 17.28
CA LYS A 73 -26.53 25.21 16.47
C LYS A 73 -25.10 25.11 16.98
N GLY A 74 -24.12 24.98 16.07
CA GLY A 74 -22.73 24.88 16.45
C GLY A 74 -21.84 24.23 15.37
N ASN A 75 -20.58 24.11 15.71
CA ASN A 75 -19.60 23.44 14.87
C ASN A 75 -19.50 21.97 15.27
N TYR A 76 -19.52 21.10 14.28
CA TYR A 76 -19.46 19.65 14.44
C TYR A 76 -18.38 19.08 13.54
N THR A 77 -17.76 18.00 14.00
CA THR A 77 -16.76 17.25 13.22
C THR A 77 -17.04 15.77 13.34
N VAL A 78 -17.27 15.12 12.21
CA VAL A 78 -17.19 13.67 12.09
C VAL A 78 -15.73 13.33 11.84
N ARG A 79 -15.14 12.59 12.75
CA ARG A 79 -13.71 12.30 12.68
C ARG A 79 -13.38 11.25 11.64
N LYS A 80 -12.23 11.36 11.04
CA LYS A 80 -11.56 10.32 10.25
C LYS A 80 -11.73 8.96 10.94
N TYR A 81 -12.06 7.91 10.15
CA TYR A 81 -12.31 6.54 10.60
C TYR A 81 -13.60 6.31 11.40
N SER A 82 -14.47 7.29 11.50
CA SER A 82 -15.85 7.02 11.91
C SER A 82 -16.54 6.11 10.91
N TYR A 83 -17.35 5.17 11.39
CA TYR A 83 -18.04 4.22 10.53
C TYR A 83 -19.55 4.26 10.74
N PHE A 84 -20.27 3.76 9.77
CA PHE A 84 -21.67 3.42 9.90
C PHE A 84 -21.99 2.12 9.15
N LEU A 85 -23.11 1.52 9.48
CA LEU A 85 -23.61 0.30 8.87
C LEU A 85 -24.82 0.62 7.99
N ALA A 86 -24.79 0.13 6.76
CA ALA A 86 -25.94 0.13 5.86
C ALA A 86 -26.13 -1.30 5.35
N ASP A 87 -27.30 -1.88 5.60
CA ASP A 87 -27.61 -3.28 5.28
C ASP A 87 -26.57 -4.31 5.79
N GLY A 88 -25.99 -4.04 6.98
CA GLY A 88 -24.94 -4.90 7.54
C GLY A 88 -23.55 -4.69 6.94
N ILE A 89 -23.41 -3.84 5.93
CA ILE A 89 -22.12 -3.51 5.31
C ILE A 89 -21.54 -2.29 6.01
N GLN A 90 -20.28 -2.38 6.39
CA GLN A 90 -19.57 -1.27 7.02
C GLN A 90 -18.98 -0.31 5.99
N TYR A 91 -19.19 0.99 6.24
CA TYR A 91 -18.62 2.09 5.48
C TYR A 91 -17.88 3.05 6.42
N ASN A 92 -16.76 3.60 5.97
CA ASN A 92 -15.90 4.45 6.78
C ASN A 92 -15.54 5.75 6.07
N PHE A 93 -15.34 6.81 6.88
CA PHE A 93 -14.75 8.06 6.40
C PHE A 93 -13.23 8.00 6.49
N ILE A 94 -12.55 8.43 5.44
CA ILE A 94 -11.06 8.49 5.42
C ILE A 94 -10.55 9.89 5.85
N GLY A 95 -11.40 10.92 5.82
CA GLY A 95 -11.07 12.27 6.24
C GLY A 95 -12.00 12.80 7.32
N ASP A 96 -11.58 13.85 8.03
CA ASP A 96 -12.44 14.59 8.94
C ASP A 96 -13.44 15.42 8.13
N ILE A 97 -14.73 15.37 8.52
CA ILE A 97 -15.79 16.20 7.94
C ILE A 97 -16.23 17.17 8.98
N SER A 98 -15.97 18.45 8.74
CA SER A 98 -16.42 19.54 9.63
C SER A 98 -17.53 20.33 8.97
N PHE A 99 -18.57 20.61 9.72
CA PHE A 99 -19.69 21.45 9.30
C PHE A 99 -20.19 22.34 10.42
N THR A 100 -20.82 23.43 10.04
CA THR A 100 -21.44 24.37 10.98
C THR A 100 -22.95 24.32 10.80
N LYS A 101 -23.68 23.98 11.85
CA LYS A 101 -25.14 24.08 11.85
C LYS A 101 -25.57 25.50 12.25
N VAL A 102 -26.25 26.17 11.35
CA VAL A 102 -26.66 27.60 11.51
C VAL A 102 -28.13 27.68 11.86
N THR A 103 -28.98 26.84 11.28
CA THR A 103 -30.43 26.88 11.49
C THR A 103 -30.90 25.90 12.58
N SER A 104 -32.10 26.07 13.11
CA SER A 104 -32.76 25.11 13.99
C SER A 104 -33.45 23.98 13.22
N ASP A 105 -33.66 24.17 11.92
CA ASP A 105 -34.33 23.22 11.03
C ASP A 105 -33.36 22.20 10.48
N GLU A 106 -33.84 21.25 9.68
CA GLU A 106 -32.96 20.34 8.93
C GLU A 106 -32.07 21.11 7.98
N GLU A 107 -30.80 20.82 8.00
CA GLU A 107 -29.79 21.46 7.17
C GLU A 107 -29.06 20.43 6.32
N ILE A 108 -29.07 20.62 5.01
CA ILE A 108 -28.38 19.75 4.08
C ILE A 108 -26.90 20.10 4.12
N LEU A 109 -26.10 19.13 4.52
CA LEU A 109 -24.65 19.19 4.48
C LEU A 109 -24.20 18.64 3.13
N SER A 110 -24.00 19.52 2.18
CA SER A 110 -23.49 19.12 0.87
C SER A 110 -22.00 18.79 1.00
N THR A 111 -21.68 17.51 0.93
CA THR A 111 -20.29 17.02 0.98
C THR A 111 -19.77 16.82 -0.45
N LEU A 112 -19.80 17.83 -1.28
CA LEU A 112 -19.26 17.80 -2.63
C LEU A 112 -17.73 17.81 -2.70
N ASN A 113 -17.05 17.89 -1.56
CA ASN A 113 -15.61 17.83 -1.46
C ASN A 113 -15.17 16.41 -1.10
N ASP A 114 -13.93 16.06 -1.38
CA ASP A 114 -13.28 14.73 -1.16
C ASP A 114 -13.47 14.12 0.24
N THR A 115 -13.90 14.93 1.22
CA THR A 115 -14.14 14.50 2.60
C THR A 115 -15.48 13.80 2.83
N GLY A 116 -16.45 13.95 1.94
CA GLY A 116 -17.77 13.30 2.01
C GLY A 116 -17.83 11.95 1.32
N ILE A 117 -16.71 11.31 1.11
CA ILE A 117 -16.61 10.03 0.44
C ILE A 117 -16.52 8.91 1.48
N LEU A 118 -17.35 7.90 1.28
CA LEU A 118 -17.35 6.70 2.09
C LEU A 118 -16.66 5.56 1.36
N TYR A 119 -15.89 4.80 2.10
CA TYR A 119 -15.19 3.62 1.64
C TYR A 119 -15.77 2.38 2.30
N GLN A 120 -16.14 1.41 1.49
CA GLN A 120 -16.65 0.14 1.99
C GLN A 120 -15.52 -0.69 2.59
N GLY A 121 -15.76 -1.31 3.73
CA GLY A 121 -14.80 -2.24 4.36
C GLY A 121 -14.62 -1.98 5.85
N THR A 122 -13.77 -2.78 6.46
CA THR A 122 -13.44 -2.68 7.90
C THR A 122 -12.04 -2.11 8.04
N ILE A 123 -11.87 -1.11 8.89
CA ILE A 123 -10.56 -0.53 9.19
C ILE A 123 -9.82 -1.45 10.16
N GLN A 124 -8.58 -1.77 9.83
CA GLN A 124 -7.66 -2.50 10.70
C GLN A 124 -6.48 -1.62 11.09
N TYR A 125 -5.95 -1.84 12.29
CA TYR A 125 -4.81 -1.12 12.85
C TYR A 125 -3.70 -2.11 13.20
N PRO A 126 -2.99 -2.66 12.19
CA PRO A 126 -1.87 -3.54 12.48
C PRO A 126 -0.68 -2.74 13.03
N ASP A 127 -0.11 -3.21 14.13
CA ASP A 127 1.11 -2.65 14.70
C ASP A 127 2.32 -3.46 14.24
N TYR A 128 3.36 -2.74 13.83
CA TYR A 128 4.66 -3.30 13.45
C TYR A 128 5.76 -2.60 14.25
N THR A 129 6.78 -3.37 14.59
CA THR A 129 8.00 -2.80 15.19
C THR A 129 9.10 -2.84 14.15
N ALA A 130 9.58 -1.67 13.74
CA ALA A 130 10.70 -1.56 12.83
C ALA A 130 12.00 -2.05 13.49
N GLN A 131 12.86 -2.69 12.71
CA GLN A 131 14.18 -3.15 13.15
C GLN A 131 15.23 -2.04 13.07
N GLY A 132 14.91 -0.94 12.38
CA GLY A 132 15.83 0.18 12.16
C GLY A 132 16.85 -0.09 11.06
N GLU A 133 16.55 -1.02 10.15
CA GLU A 133 17.41 -1.31 9.01
C GLU A 133 17.17 -0.31 7.86
N GLU A 134 18.23 -0.08 7.09
CA GLU A 134 18.12 0.75 5.88
C GLU A 134 17.15 0.12 4.89
N PHE A 135 16.22 0.93 4.39
CA PHE A 135 15.20 0.52 3.40
C PHE A 135 14.37 -0.69 3.82
N GLU A 136 14.13 -0.80 5.11
CA GLU A 136 13.32 -1.87 5.68
C GLU A 136 11.96 -1.98 4.98
N LEU A 137 11.57 -3.23 4.69
CA LEU A 137 10.30 -3.58 4.06
C LEU A 137 9.37 -4.22 5.09
N LEU A 138 8.26 -3.55 5.37
CA LEU A 138 7.23 -4.07 6.26
C LEU A 138 6.03 -4.56 5.44
N PRO A 139 5.78 -5.88 5.38
CA PRO A 139 4.61 -6.41 4.69
C PRO A 139 3.34 -6.09 5.47
N ILE A 140 2.33 -5.58 4.78
CA ILE A 140 1.00 -5.40 5.38
C ILE A 140 0.23 -6.70 5.20
N VAL A 141 -0.06 -7.35 6.31
CA VAL A 141 -0.81 -8.60 6.33
C VAL A 141 -2.21 -8.35 6.86
N VAL A 142 -3.22 -8.81 6.12
CA VAL A 142 -4.60 -8.81 6.60
C VAL A 142 -4.72 -9.84 7.72
N LYS A 143 -4.94 -9.37 8.95
CA LYS A 143 -5.07 -10.24 10.14
C LYS A 143 -6.54 -10.56 10.41
N ASN A 144 -6.83 -11.84 10.72
CA ASN A 144 -8.07 -12.30 11.35
C ASN A 144 -9.38 -11.90 10.66
N ILE A 145 -9.47 -12.06 9.34
CA ILE A 145 -10.78 -12.03 8.72
C ILE A 145 -11.36 -13.43 8.83
N VAL A 146 -12.40 -13.56 9.65
CA VAL A 146 -13.08 -14.84 9.99
C VAL A 146 -13.89 -15.39 8.80
N ASP A 147 -13.94 -14.66 7.70
CA ASP A 147 -14.71 -15.07 6.53
C ASP A 147 -13.84 -15.92 5.60
N THR A 148 -14.29 -17.13 5.37
CA THR A 148 -13.59 -18.19 4.61
C THR A 148 -13.58 -17.97 3.09
N ASN A 149 -14.08 -16.83 2.62
CA ASN A 149 -14.00 -16.45 1.23
C ASN A 149 -12.71 -15.66 0.99
N ASP A 150 -11.84 -16.17 0.12
CA ASP A 150 -10.51 -15.64 -0.22
C ASP A 150 -10.50 -14.24 -0.90
N ASP A 151 -11.59 -13.49 -0.82
CA ASP A 151 -11.74 -12.18 -1.45
C ASP A 151 -11.33 -11.00 -0.57
N ASN A 152 -10.77 -11.26 0.59
CA ASN A 152 -10.29 -10.21 1.48
C ASN A 152 -9.01 -9.57 0.96
N PHE A 153 -9.03 -8.27 0.75
CA PHE A 153 -7.90 -7.50 0.24
C PHE A 153 -7.77 -6.16 0.96
N ILE A 154 -6.57 -5.59 0.88
CA ILE A 154 -6.32 -4.23 1.34
C ILE A 154 -6.57 -3.28 0.17
N ALA A 155 -7.46 -2.31 0.37
CA ALA A 155 -7.77 -1.33 -0.66
C ALA A 155 -6.61 -0.33 -0.84
N ASP A 156 -6.15 -0.16 -2.07
CA ASP A 156 -4.96 0.62 -2.42
C ASP A 156 -5.00 2.06 -1.91
N ASN A 157 -6.15 2.70 -2.00
CA ASN A 157 -6.34 4.12 -1.68
C ASN A 157 -6.69 4.39 -0.21
N THR A 158 -6.60 3.38 0.67
CA THR A 158 -7.06 3.51 2.07
C THR A 158 -5.95 3.31 3.10
N ILE A 159 -4.71 3.14 2.65
CA ILE A 159 -3.57 2.90 3.53
C ILE A 159 -3.07 4.22 4.09
N SER A 160 -3.03 4.34 5.42
CA SER A 160 -2.41 5.44 6.15
C SER A 160 -1.36 4.89 7.10
N VAL A 161 -0.18 5.50 7.10
CA VAL A 161 0.96 5.04 7.91
C VAL A 161 1.25 6.05 9.00
N TYR A 162 1.26 5.58 10.24
CA TYR A 162 1.60 6.36 11.42
C TYR A 162 2.82 5.75 12.09
N VAL A 163 3.86 6.52 12.26
CA VAL A 163 5.10 6.09 12.92
C VAL A 163 5.21 6.76 14.27
N LYS A 164 5.50 5.95 15.28
CA LYS A 164 5.82 6.41 16.63
C LYS A 164 7.31 6.63 16.71
N GLU A 165 7.73 7.88 16.74
CA GLU A 165 9.14 8.25 16.90
C GLU A 165 9.59 8.09 18.36
N ILE A 166 10.82 7.63 18.55
CA ILE A 166 11.39 7.29 19.87
C ILE A 166 11.46 8.54 20.76
N ASP A 167 11.83 9.67 20.20
CA ASP A 167 12.13 10.89 20.96
C ASP A 167 10.90 11.52 21.63
N ASN A 168 9.72 11.38 21.03
CA ASN A 168 8.53 12.12 21.44
C ASN A 168 7.40 11.24 21.99
N ASN A 169 7.48 9.94 21.84
CA ASN A 169 6.40 8.98 22.14
C ASN A 169 5.05 9.36 21.45
N LYS A 170 5.11 10.07 20.34
CA LYS A 170 3.97 10.52 19.54
C LYS A 170 3.95 9.83 18.20
N TYR A 171 2.73 9.60 17.69
CA TYR A 171 2.52 9.12 16.33
C TYR A 171 2.47 10.29 15.35
N TYR A 172 3.20 10.17 14.26
CA TYR A 172 3.20 11.10 13.15
C TYR A 172 2.71 10.41 11.89
N GLU A 173 1.80 11.05 11.17
CA GLU A 173 1.35 10.56 9.89
C GLU A 173 2.43 10.77 8.83
N TYR A 174 2.83 9.68 8.18
CA TYR A 174 3.80 9.70 7.08
C TYR A 174 3.07 9.79 5.76
N LYS A 175 3.66 10.45 4.79
CA LYS A 175 3.09 10.66 3.45
C LYS A 175 3.61 9.63 2.45
N GLU A 176 2.73 9.12 1.61
CA GLU A 176 3.14 8.27 0.50
C GLU A 176 3.89 9.09 -0.55
N VAL A 177 5.03 8.56 -1.01
CA VAL A 177 5.82 9.09 -2.12
C VAL A 177 6.05 7.99 -3.16
N GLU A 178 6.27 8.40 -4.41
CA GLU A 178 6.53 7.45 -5.50
C GLU A 178 7.90 6.79 -5.38
N SER A 179 8.89 7.51 -4.86
CA SER A 179 10.24 7.03 -4.67
C SER A 179 10.93 7.73 -3.52
N LEU A 180 11.56 6.97 -2.65
CA LEU A 180 12.37 7.49 -1.53
C LEU A 180 13.67 8.14 -1.98
N TYR A 181 14.14 7.86 -3.20
CA TYR A 181 15.39 8.45 -3.74
C TYR A 181 15.31 9.97 -3.96
N LEU A 182 14.11 10.52 -4.03
CA LEU A 182 13.87 11.94 -4.27
C LEU A 182 13.54 12.72 -2.99
N THR A 183 13.69 12.09 -1.83
CA THR A 183 13.32 12.67 -0.54
C THR A 183 14.55 12.89 0.35
N ASN A 184 14.42 13.76 1.36
CA ASN A 184 15.46 14.00 2.33
C ASN A 184 15.34 13.01 3.50
N SER A 185 16.44 12.78 4.22
CA SER A 185 16.47 11.86 5.37
C SER A 185 15.55 12.25 6.52
N VAL A 186 15.17 13.53 6.62
CA VAL A 186 14.28 14.05 7.68
C VAL A 186 12.80 14.09 7.28
N ASP A 187 12.47 13.71 6.04
CA ASP A 187 11.09 13.73 5.56
C ASP A 187 10.30 12.51 6.10
N ARG A 188 9.13 12.76 6.62
CA ARG A 188 8.19 11.74 7.10
C ARG A 188 7.42 11.15 5.93
N VAL A 189 8.08 10.25 5.21
CA VAL A 189 7.56 9.66 3.98
C VAL A 189 7.79 8.15 3.93
N TYR A 190 7.00 7.48 3.12
CA TYR A 190 7.15 6.06 2.82
C TYR A 190 6.85 5.78 1.34
N GLU A 191 7.45 4.74 0.82
CA GLU A 191 7.14 4.18 -0.50
C GLU A 191 6.25 2.94 -0.31
N LYS A 192 5.14 2.89 -1.02
CA LYS A 192 4.24 1.75 -1.06
C LYS A 192 4.50 0.95 -2.32
N ARG A 193 4.60 -0.36 -2.19
CA ARG A 193 4.70 -1.26 -3.33
C ARG A 193 3.77 -2.46 -3.17
N LEU A 194 3.38 -3.00 -4.31
CA LEU A 194 2.63 -4.24 -4.39
C LEU A 194 3.62 -5.37 -4.69
N ASN A 195 3.58 -6.46 -3.93
CA ASN A 195 4.41 -7.62 -4.20
C ASN A 195 3.74 -8.60 -5.17
N GLU A 196 4.44 -9.66 -5.57
CA GLU A 196 3.95 -10.67 -6.50
C GLU A 196 2.68 -11.41 -6.04
N ASN A 197 2.44 -11.47 -4.75
CA ASN A 197 1.25 -12.09 -4.15
C ASN A 197 0.05 -11.12 -4.04
N GLY A 198 0.18 -9.90 -4.55
CA GLY A 198 -0.85 -8.88 -4.45
C GLY A 198 -0.97 -8.22 -3.07
N ASN A 199 0.01 -8.41 -2.19
CA ASN A 199 0.06 -7.77 -0.89
C ASN A 199 0.88 -6.47 -0.94
N TYR A 200 0.50 -5.52 -0.09
CA TYR A 200 1.25 -4.28 0.04
C TYR A 200 2.44 -4.42 0.99
N GLU A 201 3.50 -3.77 0.63
CA GLU A 201 4.69 -3.59 1.45
C GLU A 201 5.01 -2.10 1.58
N ILE A 202 5.31 -1.69 2.81
CA ILE A 202 5.74 -0.33 3.12
C ILE A 202 7.25 -0.32 3.26
N LYS A 203 7.89 0.55 2.50
CA LYS A 203 9.32 0.77 2.54
C LYS A 203 9.62 2.11 3.17
N PHE A 204 10.47 2.11 4.17
CA PHE A 204 10.97 3.33 4.80
C PHE A 204 12.35 3.72 4.27
N GLY A 205 12.88 4.85 4.73
CA GLY A 205 14.12 5.42 4.28
C GLY A 205 15.37 4.69 4.81
N ASN A 206 16.45 5.43 5.00
CA ASN A 206 17.78 4.89 5.29
C ASN A 206 18.07 4.62 6.78
N GLY A 207 17.08 4.59 7.64
CA GLY A 207 17.26 4.28 9.06
C GLY A 207 17.89 5.39 9.90
N VAL A 208 18.01 6.60 9.39
CA VAL A 208 18.58 7.76 10.11
C VAL A 208 17.46 8.54 10.81
N PHE A 209 16.79 7.91 11.78
CA PHE A 209 15.81 8.58 12.66
C PHE A 209 16.00 8.12 14.10
#